data_7f78e3ff8c780fc95204077803c38e0e
#
_entry.id   7f78e3ff8c780fc95204077803c38e0e
#
_cell.length_a   1.000
_cell.length_b   1.000
_cell.length_c   1.000
_cell.angle_alpha   90.00
_cell.angle_beta   90.00
_cell.angle_gamma   90.00
#
_symmetry.space_group_name_H-M   'P 1'
#
loop_
_entity.id
_entity.type
_entity.pdbx_description
1 polymer ?
#
loop_
_entity_poly.entity_id
_entity_poly.type
_entity_poly.pdbx_seq_one_letter_code
_entity_poly.pdbx_strand_id
1 'polypeptide(L)'
;MVRLADVLYWLMGLGVVALCALLVVTHLHDRAERLALEASHHEVDALRRVCEDDVALLGADITRHAPLDDLGELTDEEWRRARDLHAEAKERLRHAEGPHSFEQVTSLLARARQSLAEVQALVLNDEAPAPRPCCFFNPNHGPSDATVDWETPTGTVALPCCHADAQRIASGADPYARTWPVGDDRAPWWTVGEAAQPWALGWFAQWRTSGHWAALSQAAPVLDPSVELDAA
;
A
#
# COMPACT_ATOMS: atom_id res chain seq x y z
N MET A 1 -9.98 16.72 69.65
CA MET A 1 -8.52 16.89 69.29
C MET A 1 -8.14 15.70 68.42
N VAL A 2 -7.90 15.92 67.14
CA VAL A 2 -7.38 14.90 66.24
C VAL A 2 -5.93 14.62 66.65
N ARG A 3 -5.58 13.36 66.88
CA ARG A 3 -4.21 13.01 67.32
C ARG A 3 -3.25 13.17 66.15
N LEU A 4 -2.11 13.73 66.39
CA LEU A 4 -1.06 13.94 65.36
C LEU A 4 -0.72 12.62 64.58
N ALA A 5 -0.79 11.50 65.31
CA ALA A 5 -0.61 10.16 64.77
C ALA A 5 -1.63 9.81 63.68
N ASP A 6 -2.91 10.18 63.89
CA ASP A 6 -3.98 9.87 62.91
C ASP A 6 -3.77 10.65 61.60
N VAL A 7 -3.31 11.89 61.68
CA VAL A 7 -2.97 12.70 60.49
C VAL A 7 -1.78 12.11 59.71
N LEU A 8 -0.75 11.63 60.42
CA LEU A 8 0.39 10.97 59.81
C LEU A 8 0.01 9.67 59.09
N TYR A 9 -0.85 8.84 59.70
CA TYR A 9 -1.35 7.63 59.05
C TYR A 9 -2.15 7.93 57.76
N TRP A 10 -3.00 8.96 57.75
CA TRP A 10 -3.72 9.39 56.59
C TRP A 10 -2.80 9.92 55.48
N LEU A 11 -1.78 10.70 55.80
CA LEU A 11 -0.80 11.19 54.86
C LEU A 11 0.05 10.07 54.23
N MET A 12 0.46 9.08 55.05
CA MET A 12 1.15 7.89 54.54
C MET A 12 0.25 7.07 53.63
N GLY A 13 -1.04 6.87 53.98
CA GLY A 13 -1.99 6.18 53.12
C GLY A 13 -2.19 6.85 51.78
N LEU A 14 -2.36 8.17 51.77
CA LEU A 14 -2.45 8.97 50.56
C LEU A 14 -1.16 8.88 49.71
N GLY A 15 0.01 8.90 50.33
CA GLY A 15 1.29 8.73 49.65
C GLY A 15 1.42 7.38 48.95
N VAL A 16 1.01 6.29 49.62
CA VAL A 16 1.02 4.95 49.04
C VAL A 16 0.03 4.85 47.86
N VAL A 17 -1.18 5.39 48.01
CA VAL A 17 -2.16 5.40 46.91
C VAL A 17 -1.66 6.20 45.73
N ALA A 18 -1.07 7.36 45.97
CA ALA A 18 -0.48 8.19 44.89
C ALA A 18 0.68 7.46 44.18
N LEU A 19 1.56 6.78 44.93
CA LEU A 19 2.63 5.98 44.35
C LEU A 19 2.11 4.82 43.51
N CYS A 20 1.12 4.08 44.05
CA CYS A 20 0.48 2.99 43.31
C CYS A 20 -0.18 3.50 42.01
N ALA A 21 -0.89 4.62 42.08
CA ALA A 21 -1.51 5.24 40.91
C ALA A 21 -0.45 5.65 39.86
N LEU A 22 0.67 6.23 40.29
CA LEU A 22 1.77 6.58 39.42
C LEU A 22 2.36 5.35 38.73
N LEU A 23 2.62 4.28 39.47
CA LEU A 23 3.15 3.02 38.93
C LEU A 23 2.19 2.38 37.93
N VAL A 24 0.89 2.43 38.18
CA VAL A 24 -0.10 1.93 37.22
C VAL A 24 -0.11 2.77 35.95
N VAL A 25 -0.09 4.09 36.06
CA VAL A 25 -0.07 4.99 34.90
C VAL A 25 1.20 4.77 34.06
N THR A 26 2.37 4.69 34.69
CA THR A 26 3.62 4.42 33.93
C THR A 26 3.59 3.06 33.26
N HIS A 27 3.11 2.02 33.95
CA HIS A 27 2.99 0.69 33.36
C HIS A 27 2.03 0.65 32.15
N LEU A 28 0.89 1.33 32.26
CA LEU A 28 -0.06 1.44 31.14
C LEU A 28 0.52 2.22 29.97
N HIS A 29 1.28 3.27 30.25
CA HIS A 29 1.96 4.07 29.22
C HIS A 29 3.00 3.24 28.48
N ASP A 30 3.91 2.57 29.20
CA ASP A 30 4.92 1.68 28.64
C ASP A 30 4.29 0.55 27.79
N ARG A 31 3.16 0.01 28.23
CA ARG A 31 2.42 -1.02 27.49
C ARG A 31 1.83 -0.46 26.19
N ALA A 32 1.25 0.73 26.24
CA ALA A 32 0.69 1.40 25.07
C ALA A 32 1.78 1.71 24.02
N GLU A 33 2.95 2.19 24.49
CA GLU A 33 4.09 2.45 23.59
C GLU A 33 4.60 1.17 22.91
N ARG A 34 4.71 0.06 23.66
CA ARG A 34 5.12 -1.23 23.07
C ARG A 34 4.13 -1.72 22.01
N LEU A 35 2.84 -1.67 22.29
CA LEU A 35 1.80 -2.05 21.32
C LEU A 35 1.82 -1.17 20.07
N ALA A 36 2.04 0.13 20.23
CA ALA A 36 2.17 1.05 19.10
C ALA A 36 3.42 0.75 18.24
N LEU A 37 4.55 0.41 18.88
CA LEU A 37 5.77 -0.01 18.17
C LEU A 37 5.57 -1.33 17.42
N GLU A 38 4.94 -2.32 18.05
CA GLU A 38 4.63 -3.61 17.42
C GLU A 38 3.68 -3.42 16.22
N ALA A 39 2.64 -2.61 16.34
CA ALA A 39 1.74 -2.28 15.24
C ALA A 39 2.47 -1.61 14.08
N SER A 40 3.34 -0.63 14.36
CA SER A 40 4.16 0.03 13.35
C SER A 40 5.12 -0.95 12.62
N HIS A 41 5.72 -1.89 13.35
CA HIS A 41 6.56 -2.92 12.73
C HIS A 41 5.75 -3.83 11.80
N HIS A 42 4.56 -4.27 12.22
CA HIS A 42 3.69 -5.10 11.38
C HIS A 42 3.25 -4.38 10.09
N GLU A 43 2.97 -3.08 10.14
CA GLU A 43 2.64 -2.28 8.97
C GLU A 43 3.82 -2.17 7.99
N VAL A 44 5.02 -1.91 8.50
CA VAL A 44 6.24 -1.84 7.69
C VAL A 44 6.55 -3.21 7.05
N ASP A 45 6.36 -4.30 7.79
CA ASP A 45 6.56 -5.66 7.28
C ASP A 45 5.53 -6.03 6.19
N ALA A 46 4.28 -5.57 6.33
CA ALA A 46 3.27 -5.75 5.30
C ALA A 46 3.61 -4.97 4.02
N LEU A 47 4.00 -3.70 4.15
CA LEU A 47 4.48 -2.86 3.06
C LEU A 47 5.67 -3.51 2.33
N ARG A 48 6.64 -3.99 3.09
CA ARG A 48 7.82 -4.67 2.55
C ARG A 48 7.45 -5.89 1.72
N ARG A 49 6.63 -6.80 2.28
CA ARG A 49 6.19 -8.02 1.58
C ARG A 49 5.45 -7.69 0.28
N VAL A 50 4.55 -6.71 0.31
CA VAL A 50 3.81 -6.32 -0.90
C VAL A 50 4.75 -5.74 -1.95
N CYS A 51 5.71 -4.90 -1.57
CA CYS A 51 6.71 -4.37 -2.50
C CYS A 51 7.66 -5.45 -3.03
N GLU A 52 8.05 -6.43 -2.21
CA GLU A 52 8.87 -7.58 -2.63
C GLU A 52 8.16 -8.40 -3.70
N ASP A 53 6.87 -8.70 -3.50
CA ASP A 53 6.04 -9.36 -4.50
C ASP A 53 5.98 -8.57 -5.81
N ASP A 54 5.76 -7.24 -5.73
CA ASP A 54 5.64 -6.39 -6.91
C ASP A 54 6.97 -6.27 -7.68
N VAL A 55 8.10 -6.18 -6.98
CA VAL A 55 9.44 -6.24 -7.59
C VAL A 55 9.66 -7.58 -8.28
N ALA A 56 9.27 -8.69 -7.65
CA ALA A 56 9.41 -10.03 -8.22
C ALA A 56 8.53 -10.20 -9.47
N LEU A 57 7.27 -9.75 -9.43
CA LEU A 57 6.34 -9.80 -10.57
C LEU A 57 6.87 -9.00 -11.76
N LEU A 58 7.33 -7.77 -11.54
CA LEU A 58 7.92 -6.97 -12.62
C LEU A 58 9.18 -7.61 -13.20
N GLY A 59 10.05 -8.17 -12.36
CA GLY A 59 11.25 -8.88 -12.81
C GLY A 59 10.93 -10.10 -13.68
N ALA A 60 9.88 -10.84 -13.34
CA ALA A 60 9.39 -11.95 -14.16
C ALA A 60 8.85 -11.49 -15.50
N ASP A 61 8.11 -10.37 -15.52
CA ASP A 61 7.56 -9.80 -16.75
C ASP A 61 8.65 -9.23 -17.66
N ILE A 62 9.63 -8.51 -17.12
CA ILE A 62 10.81 -8.04 -17.88
C ILE A 62 11.54 -9.23 -18.53
N THR A 63 11.70 -10.34 -17.79
CA THR A 63 12.35 -11.53 -18.32
C THR A 63 11.53 -12.19 -19.43
N ARG A 64 10.20 -12.26 -19.26
CA ARG A 64 9.28 -12.86 -20.23
C ARG A 64 9.20 -12.08 -21.53
N HIS A 65 9.30 -10.75 -21.46
CA HIS A 65 9.20 -9.85 -22.61
C HIS A 65 10.58 -9.37 -23.10
N ALA A 66 11.64 -10.05 -22.68
CA ALA A 66 12.98 -9.76 -23.20
C ALA A 66 12.98 -9.92 -24.73
N PRO A 67 13.48 -8.93 -25.47
CA PRO A 67 13.60 -9.02 -26.92
C PRO A 67 14.42 -10.27 -27.31
N LEU A 68 13.90 -11.07 -28.23
CA LEU A 68 14.58 -12.29 -28.70
C LEU A 68 15.61 -11.98 -29.80
N ASP A 69 15.43 -10.86 -30.50
CA ASP A 69 16.27 -10.39 -31.59
C ASP A 69 16.53 -8.88 -31.49
N ASP A 70 17.38 -8.33 -32.31
CA ASP A 70 17.65 -6.90 -32.46
C ASP A 70 16.40 -6.20 -33.02
N LEU A 71 15.57 -5.66 -32.16
CA LEU A 71 14.31 -5.00 -32.51
C LEU A 71 14.48 -3.48 -32.79
N GLY A 72 15.72 -3.00 -32.79
CA GLY A 72 16.07 -1.61 -33.00
C GLY A 72 16.33 -0.82 -31.71
N GLU A 73 17.03 0.29 -31.91
CA GLU A 73 17.63 1.09 -30.82
C GLU A 73 16.61 1.59 -29.77
N LEU A 74 15.41 2.01 -30.21
CA LEU A 74 14.36 2.52 -29.32
C LEU A 74 13.82 1.44 -28.40
N THR A 75 13.59 0.23 -28.94
CA THR A 75 13.11 -0.91 -28.14
C THR A 75 14.15 -1.33 -27.11
N ASP A 76 15.41 -1.36 -27.50
CA ASP A 76 16.53 -1.69 -26.62
C ASP A 76 16.72 -0.63 -25.52
N GLU A 77 16.50 0.65 -25.82
CA GLU A 77 16.57 1.73 -24.85
C GLU A 77 15.48 1.60 -23.79
N GLU A 78 14.21 1.43 -24.19
CA GLU A 78 13.10 1.31 -23.26
C GLU A 78 13.19 0.02 -22.44
N TRP A 79 13.63 -1.08 -23.03
CA TRP A 79 13.85 -2.32 -22.28
C TRP A 79 14.99 -2.19 -21.24
N ARG A 80 16.11 -1.52 -21.60
CA ARG A 80 17.17 -1.20 -20.63
C ARG A 80 16.64 -0.32 -19.52
N ARG A 81 15.86 0.72 -19.84
CA ARG A 81 15.22 1.60 -18.87
C ARG A 81 14.34 0.83 -17.89
N ALA A 82 13.49 -0.08 -18.39
CA ALA A 82 12.66 -0.93 -17.52
C ALA A 82 13.50 -1.77 -16.54
N ARG A 83 14.60 -2.36 -17.02
CA ARG A 83 15.54 -3.14 -16.21
C ARG A 83 16.26 -2.29 -15.17
N ASP A 84 16.74 -1.12 -15.54
CA ASP A 84 17.49 -0.23 -14.66
C ASP A 84 16.58 0.29 -13.53
N LEU A 85 15.36 0.71 -13.87
CA LEU A 85 14.35 1.12 -12.89
C LEU A 85 13.97 -0.03 -11.95
N HIS A 86 13.82 -1.25 -12.46
CA HIS A 86 13.58 -2.43 -11.63
C HIS A 86 14.76 -2.72 -10.70
N ALA A 87 15.99 -2.64 -11.20
CA ALA A 87 17.19 -2.84 -10.38
C ALA A 87 17.30 -1.77 -9.28
N GLU A 88 17.02 -0.51 -9.60
CA GLU A 88 16.97 0.58 -8.62
C GLU A 88 15.87 0.36 -7.57
N ALA A 89 14.67 -0.06 -7.99
CA ALA A 89 13.57 -0.37 -7.07
C ALA A 89 13.95 -1.47 -6.09
N LYS A 90 14.57 -2.54 -6.59
CA LYS A 90 15.07 -3.67 -5.78
C LYS A 90 16.13 -3.20 -4.79
N GLU A 91 17.06 -2.34 -5.19
CA GLU A 91 18.09 -1.79 -4.29
C GLU A 91 17.48 -0.92 -3.20
N ARG A 92 16.57 -0.01 -3.57
CA ARG A 92 15.88 0.86 -2.60
C ARG A 92 15.05 0.07 -1.61
N LEU A 93 14.39 -1.01 -2.06
CA LEU A 93 13.59 -1.87 -1.18
C LEU A 93 14.43 -2.54 -0.11
N ARG A 94 15.67 -2.94 -0.41
CA ARG A 94 16.58 -3.53 0.58
C ARG A 94 16.88 -2.59 1.74
N HIS A 95 16.86 -1.28 1.49
CA HIS A 95 17.17 -0.24 2.47
C HIS A 95 15.93 0.56 2.92
N ALA A 96 14.73 0.08 2.56
CA ALA A 96 13.50 0.77 2.93
C ALA A 96 13.18 0.55 4.42
N GLU A 97 13.09 1.65 5.18
CA GLU A 97 12.81 1.62 6.62
C GLU A 97 11.52 2.35 6.99
N GLY A 98 11.05 3.26 6.14
CA GLY A 98 9.87 4.08 6.43
C GLY A 98 8.95 4.27 5.24
N PRO A 99 7.74 4.82 5.47
CA PRO A 99 6.69 4.98 4.46
C PRO A 99 7.17 5.62 3.16
N HIS A 100 7.94 6.68 3.24
CA HIS A 100 8.45 7.39 2.06
C HIS A 100 9.39 6.53 1.19
N SER A 101 10.14 5.61 1.79
CA SER A 101 11.02 4.69 1.04
C SER A 101 10.20 3.74 0.18
N PHE A 102 9.09 3.21 0.69
CA PHE A 102 8.19 2.33 -0.06
C PHE A 102 7.47 3.06 -1.20
N GLU A 103 7.09 4.32 -0.97
CA GLU A 103 6.57 5.19 -2.02
C GLU A 103 7.57 5.37 -3.17
N GLN A 104 8.86 5.59 -2.86
CA GLN A 104 9.90 5.69 -3.88
C GLN A 104 10.06 4.38 -4.65
N VAL A 105 10.00 3.23 -3.98
CA VAL A 105 10.05 1.92 -4.64
C VAL A 105 8.91 1.77 -5.64
N THR A 106 7.67 1.99 -5.22
CA THR A 106 6.50 1.81 -6.09
C THR A 106 6.44 2.84 -7.21
N SER A 107 6.98 4.05 -7.01
CA SER A 107 7.15 5.03 -8.08
C SER A 107 8.13 4.57 -9.18
N LEU A 108 9.21 3.89 -8.79
CA LEU A 108 10.14 3.28 -9.76
C LEU A 108 9.47 2.13 -10.51
N LEU A 109 8.70 1.29 -9.82
CA LEU A 109 7.95 0.21 -10.44
C LEU A 109 6.91 0.72 -11.45
N ALA A 110 6.19 1.80 -11.12
CA ALA A 110 5.24 2.44 -12.03
C ALA A 110 5.91 2.91 -13.33
N ARG A 111 7.05 3.55 -13.22
CA ARG A 111 7.86 3.99 -14.36
C ARG A 111 8.39 2.80 -15.19
N ALA A 112 8.86 1.76 -14.52
CA ALA A 112 9.34 0.56 -15.20
C ALA A 112 8.21 -0.18 -15.93
N ARG A 113 6.98 -0.22 -15.36
CA ARG A 113 5.79 -0.75 -16.04
C ARG A 113 5.44 0.06 -17.30
N GLN A 114 5.57 1.38 -17.25
CA GLN A 114 5.37 2.23 -18.43
C GLN A 114 6.38 1.89 -19.54
N SER A 115 7.70 1.86 -19.23
CA SER A 115 8.72 1.48 -20.21
C SER A 115 8.51 0.06 -20.76
N LEU A 116 8.07 -0.89 -19.95
CA LEU A 116 7.76 -2.23 -20.43
C LEU A 116 6.56 -2.25 -21.38
N ALA A 117 5.53 -1.44 -21.13
CA ALA A 117 4.41 -1.29 -22.06
C ALA A 117 4.82 -0.64 -23.39
N GLU A 118 5.75 0.31 -23.37
CA GLU A 118 6.35 0.90 -24.56
C GLU A 118 7.13 -0.14 -25.37
N VAL A 119 7.93 -0.99 -24.73
CA VAL A 119 8.59 -2.13 -25.39
C VAL A 119 7.58 -3.04 -26.06
N GLN A 120 6.50 -3.41 -25.36
CA GLN A 120 5.46 -4.29 -25.91
C GLN A 120 4.79 -3.68 -27.16
N ALA A 121 4.48 -2.38 -27.13
CA ALA A 121 3.91 -1.68 -28.27
C ALA A 121 4.89 -1.65 -29.46
N LEU A 122 6.16 -1.31 -29.22
CA LEU A 122 7.18 -1.27 -30.27
C LEU A 122 7.41 -2.64 -30.93
N VAL A 123 7.40 -3.73 -30.12
CA VAL A 123 7.50 -5.12 -30.65
C VAL A 123 6.32 -5.47 -31.55
N LEU A 124 5.14 -4.95 -31.26
CA LEU A 124 3.93 -5.19 -32.06
C LEU A 124 3.80 -4.20 -33.25
N ASN A 125 4.75 -3.31 -33.46
CA ASN A 125 4.68 -2.17 -34.38
C ASN A 125 3.45 -1.30 -34.14
N ASP A 126 3.08 -1.14 -32.87
CA ASP A 126 1.98 -0.33 -32.39
C ASP A 126 2.50 1.04 -31.90
N GLU A 127 1.60 2.00 -31.76
CA GLU A 127 1.96 3.29 -31.18
C GLU A 127 2.28 3.13 -29.69
N ALA A 128 3.41 3.69 -29.25
CA ALA A 128 3.78 3.68 -27.84
C ALA A 128 2.70 4.37 -27.01
N PRO A 129 2.21 3.74 -25.92
CA PRO A 129 1.15 4.30 -25.12
C PRO A 129 1.61 5.60 -24.45
N ALA A 130 0.82 6.66 -24.55
CA ALA A 130 1.07 7.87 -23.77
C ALA A 130 1.14 7.53 -22.28
N PRO A 131 1.96 8.24 -21.48
CA PRO A 131 2.03 8.02 -20.04
C PRO A 131 0.63 8.08 -19.40
N ARG A 132 0.23 6.99 -18.77
CA ARG A 132 -1.08 6.82 -18.11
C ARG A 132 -0.90 6.28 -16.70
N PRO A 133 -1.86 6.54 -15.79
CA PRO A 133 -1.89 5.87 -14.51
C PRO A 133 -1.85 4.34 -14.69
N CYS A 134 -1.25 3.64 -13.75
CA CYS A 134 -1.39 2.18 -13.70
C CYS A 134 -2.85 1.77 -13.45
N CYS A 135 -3.19 0.52 -13.76
CA CYS A 135 -4.48 -0.04 -13.41
C CYS A 135 -4.73 0.11 -11.90
N PHE A 136 -5.87 0.73 -11.54
CA PHE A 136 -6.23 0.96 -10.14
C PHE A 136 -6.32 -0.34 -9.34
N PHE A 137 -6.99 -1.35 -9.89
CA PHE A 137 -7.25 -2.58 -9.17
C PHE A 137 -5.98 -3.38 -8.91
N ASN A 138 -5.04 -3.36 -9.86
CA ASN A 138 -3.73 -3.97 -9.69
C ASN A 138 -2.69 -3.25 -10.57
N PRO A 139 -1.81 -2.43 -9.98
CA PRO A 139 -0.78 -1.70 -10.73
C PRO A 139 0.15 -2.60 -11.55
N ASN A 140 0.29 -3.87 -11.17
CA ASN A 140 1.11 -4.84 -11.89
C ASN A 140 0.52 -5.22 -13.27
N HIS A 141 -0.74 -4.87 -13.57
CA HIS A 141 -1.29 -4.98 -14.91
C HIS A 141 -0.71 -3.96 -15.90
N GLY A 142 0.04 -2.97 -15.42
CA GLY A 142 0.64 -1.92 -16.23
C GLY A 142 -0.27 -0.69 -16.41
N PRO A 143 0.03 0.18 -17.41
CA PRO A 143 -0.74 1.37 -17.70
C PRO A 143 -2.21 1.05 -17.99
N SER A 144 -3.11 1.92 -17.52
CA SER A 144 -4.55 1.79 -17.82
C SER A 144 -4.85 2.13 -19.27
N ASP A 145 -5.80 1.42 -19.86
CA ASP A 145 -6.33 1.65 -21.21
C ASP A 145 -7.86 1.81 -21.24
N ALA A 146 -8.47 1.73 -20.07
CA ALA A 146 -9.91 1.91 -19.86
C ALA A 146 -10.19 2.74 -18.58
N THR A 147 -11.45 3.14 -18.42
CA THR A 147 -11.97 3.78 -17.21
C THR A 147 -13.31 3.14 -16.87
N VAL A 148 -13.56 2.90 -15.57
CA VAL A 148 -14.84 2.38 -15.08
C VAL A 148 -15.40 3.28 -14.00
N ASP A 149 -16.72 3.38 -13.94
CA ASP A 149 -17.42 4.01 -12.84
C ASP A 149 -17.49 3.03 -11.67
N TRP A 150 -16.93 3.42 -10.54
CA TRP A 150 -16.83 2.59 -9.35
C TRP A 150 -17.65 3.19 -8.21
N GLU A 151 -18.57 2.40 -7.68
CA GLU A 151 -19.41 2.83 -6.55
C GLU A 151 -18.59 2.80 -5.24
N THR A 152 -18.64 3.91 -4.53
CA THR A 152 -18.06 4.07 -3.19
C THR A 152 -19.14 4.54 -2.22
N PRO A 153 -18.96 4.43 -0.90
CA PRO A 153 -19.90 4.96 0.08
C PRO A 153 -20.19 6.47 -0.07
N THR A 154 -19.28 7.21 -0.69
CA THR A 154 -19.39 8.65 -0.90
C THR A 154 -19.86 9.04 -2.31
N GLY A 155 -20.13 8.07 -3.17
CA GLY A 155 -20.60 8.26 -4.54
C GLY A 155 -19.77 7.49 -5.58
N THR A 156 -20.07 7.70 -6.84
CA THR A 156 -19.39 7.07 -7.97
C THR A 156 -18.11 7.81 -8.31
N VAL A 157 -17.02 7.07 -8.51
CA VAL A 157 -15.70 7.60 -8.89
C VAL A 157 -15.24 6.91 -10.18
N ALA A 158 -14.76 7.69 -11.15
CA ALA A 158 -14.16 7.16 -12.37
C ALA A 158 -12.74 6.67 -12.08
N LEU A 159 -12.49 5.36 -12.21
CA LEU A 159 -11.21 4.72 -11.93
C LEU A 159 -10.52 4.26 -13.21
N PRO A 160 -9.23 4.59 -13.42
CA PRO A 160 -8.45 4.05 -14.52
C PRO A 160 -8.14 2.58 -14.28
N CYS A 161 -8.35 1.73 -15.28
CA CYS A 161 -8.07 0.30 -15.18
C CYS A 161 -7.59 -0.28 -16.51
N CYS A 162 -7.09 -1.52 -16.49
CA CYS A 162 -6.81 -2.25 -17.70
C CYS A 162 -8.10 -2.77 -18.35
N HIS A 163 -8.04 -3.03 -19.66
CA HIS A 163 -9.18 -3.55 -20.41
C HIS A 163 -9.75 -4.84 -19.83
N ALA A 164 -8.89 -5.74 -19.35
CA ALA A 164 -9.33 -7.00 -18.75
C ALA A 164 -10.19 -6.78 -17.49
N ASP A 165 -9.81 -5.87 -16.61
CA ASP A 165 -10.61 -5.55 -15.42
C ASP A 165 -11.89 -4.79 -15.79
N ALA A 166 -11.83 -3.88 -16.78
CA ALA A 166 -13.02 -3.22 -17.28
C ALA A 166 -14.06 -4.23 -17.82
N GLN A 167 -13.63 -5.23 -18.58
CA GLN A 167 -14.51 -6.28 -19.07
C GLN A 167 -15.11 -7.14 -17.94
N ARG A 168 -14.31 -7.48 -16.92
CA ARG A 168 -14.81 -8.23 -15.77
C ARG A 168 -15.90 -7.47 -15.04
N ILE A 169 -15.65 -6.19 -14.74
CA ILE A 169 -16.63 -5.32 -14.07
C ILE A 169 -17.90 -5.18 -14.92
N ALA A 170 -17.77 -4.96 -16.22
CA ALA A 170 -18.91 -4.88 -17.13
C ALA A 170 -19.75 -6.18 -17.19
N SER A 171 -19.13 -7.33 -16.91
CA SER A 171 -19.81 -8.64 -16.82
C SER A 171 -20.36 -8.94 -15.41
N GLY A 172 -20.20 -8.03 -14.45
CA GLY A 172 -20.60 -8.22 -13.04
C GLY A 172 -19.65 -9.09 -12.23
N ALA A 173 -18.42 -9.30 -12.72
CA ALA A 173 -17.37 -10.02 -11.99
C ALA A 173 -16.41 -9.04 -11.30
N ASP A 174 -15.82 -9.46 -10.18
CA ASP A 174 -14.83 -8.68 -9.47
C ASP A 174 -13.56 -8.49 -10.31
N PRO A 175 -12.89 -7.31 -10.24
CA PRO A 175 -11.59 -7.09 -10.88
C PRO A 175 -10.52 -7.98 -10.26
N TYR A 176 -9.42 -8.21 -10.98
CA TYR A 176 -8.24 -8.90 -10.45
C TYR A 176 -7.45 -7.96 -9.52
N ALA A 177 -7.90 -7.85 -8.29
CA ALA A 177 -7.35 -6.94 -7.30
C ALA A 177 -5.94 -7.31 -6.83
N ARG A 178 -5.07 -6.30 -6.68
CA ARG A 178 -3.90 -6.43 -5.83
C ARG A 178 -4.37 -6.55 -4.38
N THR A 179 -4.00 -7.62 -3.71
CA THR A 179 -4.43 -7.87 -2.34
C THR A 179 -3.36 -7.51 -1.32
N TRP A 180 -3.82 -7.07 -0.16
CA TRP A 180 -3.04 -6.68 1.00
C TRP A 180 -3.20 -7.70 2.12
N PRO A 181 -2.14 -8.08 2.86
CA PRO A 181 -2.27 -8.97 4.01
C PRO A 181 -2.98 -8.24 5.16
N VAL A 182 -3.99 -8.88 5.75
CA VAL A 182 -4.76 -8.41 6.91
C VAL A 182 -4.87 -9.57 7.88
N GLY A 183 -4.01 -9.64 8.88
CA GLY A 183 -3.89 -10.82 9.74
C GLY A 183 -3.56 -12.07 8.91
N ASP A 184 -4.37 -13.10 9.02
CA ASP A 184 -4.25 -14.36 8.26
C ASP A 184 -4.95 -14.31 6.90
N ASP A 185 -5.72 -13.24 6.62
CA ASP A 185 -6.50 -13.06 5.39
C ASP A 185 -5.85 -12.07 4.42
N ARG A 186 -6.50 -11.89 3.28
CA ARG A 186 -6.12 -10.89 2.27
C ARG A 186 -7.32 -10.08 1.83
N ALA A 187 -7.15 -8.76 1.74
CA ALA A 187 -8.18 -7.83 1.30
C ALA A 187 -7.69 -7.02 0.07
N PRO A 188 -8.59 -6.51 -0.78
CA PRO A 188 -8.21 -5.56 -1.82
C PRO A 188 -7.47 -4.34 -1.22
N TRP A 189 -6.39 -3.89 -1.85
CA TRP A 189 -5.52 -2.85 -1.31
C TRP A 189 -6.25 -1.54 -0.94
N TRP A 190 -7.32 -1.20 -1.68
CA TRP A 190 -8.09 0.03 -1.44
C TRP A 190 -9.03 -0.06 -0.24
N THR A 191 -9.19 -1.23 0.36
CA THR A 191 -10.04 -1.43 1.55
C THR A 191 -9.27 -1.37 2.86
N VAL A 192 -7.94 -1.32 2.84
CA VAL A 192 -7.10 -1.31 4.04
C VAL A 192 -6.66 0.09 4.49
N GLY A 193 -7.16 1.13 3.84
CA GLY A 193 -6.97 2.51 4.27
C GLY A 193 -5.52 2.98 4.30
N GLU A 194 -5.14 3.62 5.41
CA GLU A 194 -3.83 4.27 5.55
C GLU A 194 -2.64 3.30 5.47
N ALA A 195 -2.82 2.03 5.82
CA ALA A 195 -1.76 1.04 5.78
C ALA A 195 -1.19 0.83 4.36
N ALA A 196 -2.02 0.93 3.32
CA ALA A 196 -1.56 0.84 1.93
C ALA A 196 -1.12 2.19 1.33
N GLN A 197 -1.34 3.31 2.03
CA GLN A 197 -1.12 4.65 1.47
C GLN A 197 0.30 4.86 0.94
N PRO A 198 1.39 4.51 1.65
CA PRO A 198 2.74 4.73 1.15
C PRO A 198 3.03 3.97 -0.15
N TRP A 199 2.51 2.76 -0.25
CA TRP A 199 2.59 1.94 -1.45
C TRP A 199 1.77 2.55 -2.60
N ALA A 200 0.53 2.93 -2.35
CA ALA A 200 -0.37 3.49 -3.35
C ALA A 200 0.10 4.84 -3.90
N LEU A 201 0.66 5.71 -3.05
CA LEU A 201 1.14 7.03 -3.48
C LEU A 201 2.28 6.98 -4.50
N GLY A 202 3.09 5.95 -4.50
CA GLY A 202 4.12 5.79 -5.52
C GLY A 202 3.55 5.31 -6.86
N TRP A 203 2.59 4.37 -6.86
CA TRP A 203 1.89 3.92 -8.05
C TRP A 203 0.99 5.00 -8.67
N PHE A 204 0.34 5.81 -7.83
CA PHE A 204 -0.68 6.79 -8.21
C PHE A 204 -0.31 8.22 -7.77
N ALA A 205 0.94 8.63 -8.02
CA ALA A 205 1.47 9.93 -7.58
C ALA A 205 0.62 11.12 -8.03
N GLN A 206 -0.04 11.04 -9.19
CA GLN A 206 -0.94 12.06 -9.72
C GLN A 206 -2.19 12.27 -8.85
N TRP A 207 -2.54 11.31 -7.99
CA TRP A 207 -3.73 11.41 -7.13
C TRP A 207 -3.49 12.20 -5.84
N ARG A 208 -2.25 12.56 -5.52
CA ARG A 208 -1.94 13.43 -4.38
C ARG A 208 -2.71 14.74 -4.40
N THR A 209 -2.98 15.27 -5.61
CA THR A 209 -3.60 16.58 -5.81
C THR A 209 -5.06 16.50 -6.26
N SER A 210 -5.57 15.32 -6.60
CA SER A 210 -6.86 15.17 -7.28
C SER A 210 -8.05 14.88 -6.37
N GLY A 211 -7.89 14.84 -5.06
CA GLY A 211 -8.98 14.49 -4.14
C GLY A 211 -9.46 13.01 -4.22
N HIS A 212 -9.06 12.26 -5.24
CA HIS A 212 -9.42 10.84 -5.41
C HIS A 212 -8.99 10.00 -4.21
N TRP A 213 -7.82 10.30 -3.64
CA TRP A 213 -7.35 9.61 -2.45
C TRP A 213 -8.29 9.80 -1.25
N ALA A 214 -8.76 11.02 -1.02
CA ALA A 214 -9.69 11.30 0.07
C ALA A 214 -11.03 10.57 -0.10
N ALA A 215 -11.53 10.44 -1.33
CA ALA A 215 -12.75 9.69 -1.61
C ALA A 215 -12.57 8.19 -1.39
N LEU A 216 -11.40 7.64 -1.75
CA LEU A 216 -11.08 6.21 -1.59
C LEU A 216 -10.76 5.85 -0.13
N SER A 217 -10.00 6.69 0.58
CA SER A 217 -9.64 6.45 1.99
C SER A 217 -10.84 6.58 2.94
N GLN A 218 -11.84 7.38 2.59
CA GLN A 218 -13.10 7.44 3.35
C GLN A 218 -14.04 6.25 3.06
N ALA A 219 -13.81 5.53 1.97
CA ALA A 219 -14.58 4.36 1.57
C ALA A 219 -14.11 3.06 2.26
N ALA A 220 -12.93 3.07 2.86
CA ALA A 220 -12.45 1.91 3.62
C ALA A 220 -13.33 1.75 4.88
N PRO A 221 -14.04 0.60 5.05
CA PRO A 221 -14.61 0.32 6.35
C PRO A 221 -13.44 0.28 7.33
N VAL A 222 -13.55 1.04 8.42
CA VAL A 222 -12.68 0.84 9.57
C VAL A 222 -12.94 -0.62 9.98
N LEU A 223 -12.00 -1.50 9.70
CA LEU A 223 -12.03 -2.85 10.23
C LEU A 223 -11.88 -2.69 11.74
N ASP A 224 -13.01 -2.67 12.44
CA ASP A 224 -13.05 -2.70 13.89
C ASP A 224 -12.48 -4.07 14.29
N PRO A 225 -11.30 -4.13 14.91
CA PRO A 225 -10.71 -5.40 15.35
C PRO A 225 -11.54 -6.11 16.42
N SER A 226 -12.66 -5.52 16.87
CA SER A 226 -13.56 -6.09 17.86
C SER A 226 -14.78 -6.81 17.26
N VAL A 227 -14.94 -6.85 15.93
CA VAL A 227 -15.99 -7.67 15.32
C VAL A 227 -15.50 -9.12 15.30
N GLU A 228 -15.74 -9.83 16.39
CA GLU A 228 -15.78 -11.29 16.43
C GLU A 228 -16.76 -11.75 15.34
N LEU A 229 -16.25 -12.47 14.35
CA LEU A 229 -17.08 -13.24 13.42
C LEU A 229 -17.77 -14.32 14.23
N ASP A 230 -19.02 -14.06 14.64
CA ASP A 230 -19.91 -15.11 15.09
C ASP A 230 -20.12 -16.07 13.90
N ALA A 231 -19.39 -17.18 13.95
CA ALA A 231 -19.56 -18.30 13.06
C ALA A 231 -20.93 -18.95 13.35
N ALA A 232 -21.82 -18.92 12.38
CA ALA A 232 -22.97 -19.78 12.29
C ALA A 232 -22.75 -20.86 11.23
#